data_fc7e1976c59fa23df0e185c8e82291aa
#
_entry.id   fc7e1976c59fa23df0e185c8e82291aa
#
_cell.length_a   1.000
_cell.length_b   1.000
_cell.length_c   1.000
_cell.angle_alpha   90.00
_cell.angle_beta   90.00
_cell.angle_gamma   90.00
#
_symmetry.space_group_name_H-M   'P 1'
#
loop_
_entity.id
_entity.type
_entity.pdbx_description
1 polymer ?
#
loop_
_entity_poly.entity_id
_entity_poly.type
_entity_poly.pdbx_seq_one_letter_code
_entity_poly.pdbx_strand_id
1 'polypeptide(L)'
;YSTSIVDALPLHKIDSASLKEFGVKTTPVTITLKEMSDDGKRSSTVARYTLGSPAPWLVDDPENKTTDDTTYMQTDFYGRDTRILVGTGNILPLFKSGIRQLRDHRPLLLHPAMPASIEINNRGQRIALERKTPGSPWKITYPLSLDTDPAMMDVLLGTLQKLTAVRVYNPEETSVPDMTDDQITSVSIRNFTGRLSEDGKSLQMEEQPVTLRIYPPSDNGSLSE
;
A
#
# COMPACT_ATOMS: atom_id res chain seq x y z
N TYR A 1 7.19 -8.98 4.16
CA TYR A 1 8.64 -9.12 4.43
C TYR A 1 8.83 -9.39 5.92
N SER A 2 9.63 -10.39 6.27
CA SER A 2 10.06 -10.67 7.64
C SER A 2 11.58 -10.66 7.68
N THR A 3 12.15 -10.09 8.73
CA THR A 3 13.59 -10.14 9.00
C THR A 3 13.81 -11.04 10.19
N SER A 4 14.63 -12.06 10.02
CA SER A 4 15.07 -12.93 11.12
C SER A 4 16.46 -12.49 11.58
N ILE A 5 16.68 -12.50 12.89
CA ILE A 5 18.00 -12.26 13.45
C ILE A 5 18.81 -13.54 13.30
N VAL A 6 19.96 -13.44 12.65
CA VAL A 6 20.87 -14.57 12.43
C VAL A 6 21.94 -14.59 13.51
N ASP A 7 22.45 -13.42 13.89
CA ASP A 7 23.48 -13.29 14.90
C ASP A 7 23.41 -11.96 15.65
N ALA A 8 24.03 -11.88 16.82
CA ALA A 8 24.14 -10.69 17.64
C ALA A 8 25.57 -10.49 18.11
N LEU A 9 26.16 -9.35 17.79
CA LEU A 9 27.52 -9.05 18.19
C LEU A 9 27.60 -8.67 19.68
N PRO A 10 28.61 -9.16 20.40
CA PRO A 10 28.81 -8.84 21.83
C PRO A 10 29.02 -7.32 22.02
N LEU A 11 28.26 -6.68 22.89
CA LEU A 11 28.30 -5.24 23.17
C LEU A 11 29.70 -4.72 23.57
N HIS A 12 30.49 -5.53 24.29
CA HIS A 12 31.81 -5.13 24.77
C HIS A 12 32.87 -5.00 23.65
N LYS A 13 32.54 -5.40 22.43
CA LYS A 13 33.42 -5.28 21.24
C LYS A 13 32.99 -4.19 20.31
N ILE A 14 31.94 -3.41 20.64
CA ILE A 14 31.37 -2.40 19.76
C ILE A 14 31.94 -1.04 20.16
N ASP A 15 32.94 -0.60 19.44
CA ASP A 15 33.48 0.74 19.55
C ASP A 15 33.03 1.63 18.37
N SER A 16 33.47 2.88 18.40
CA SER A 16 33.10 3.86 17.37
C SER A 16 33.64 3.51 15.97
N ALA A 17 34.75 2.77 15.90
CA ALA A 17 35.35 2.32 14.66
C ALA A 17 34.54 1.15 14.07
N SER A 18 34.17 0.19 14.90
CA SER A 18 33.31 -0.93 14.53
C SER A 18 31.94 -0.46 14.00
N LEU A 19 31.33 0.55 14.64
CA LEU A 19 30.07 1.11 14.16
C LEU A 19 30.19 1.76 12.76
N LYS A 20 31.37 2.31 12.44
CA LYS A 20 31.66 2.84 11.11
C LYS A 20 31.85 1.73 10.10
N GLU A 21 32.57 0.67 10.48
CA GLU A 21 32.79 -0.52 9.66
C GLU A 21 31.46 -1.22 9.32
N PHE A 22 30.56 -1.36 10.28
CA PHE A 22 29.22 -1.91 10.05
C PHE A 22 28.30 -0.98 9.26
N GLY A 23 28.74 0.23 8.91
CA GLY A 23 27.99 1.16 8.09
C GLY A 23 26.83 1.86 8.81
N VAL A 24 26.61 1.60 10.09
CA VAL A 24 25.51 2.22 10.88
C VAL A 24 25.72 3.70 11.18
N LYS A 25 26.91 4.24 10.89
CA LYS A 25 27.20 5.67 10.99
C LYS A 25 27.37 6.36 9.64
N THR A 26 27.57 5.62 8.57
CA THR A 26 27.97 6.18 7.25
C THR A 26 26.80 6.38 6.29
N THR A 27 25.77 5.55 6.38
CA THR A 27 24.58 5.64 5.52
C THR A 27 23.32 5.21 6.29
N PRO A 28 22.93 5.96 7.30
CA PRO A 28 21.91 5.49 8.20
C PRO A 28 20.52 5.56 7.55
N VAL A 29 19.96 4.42 7.20
CA VAL A 29 18.52 4.26 7.13
C VAL A 29 18.04 3.96 8.54
N THR A 30 17.29 4.87 9.13
CA THR A 30 16.77 4.71 10.48
C THR A 30 15.26 4.50 10.45
N ILE A 31 14.82 3.41 11.07
CA ILE A 31 13.41 3.10 11.26
C ILE A 31 13.09 3.37 12.73
N THR A 32 12.15 4.23 13.01
CA THR A 32 11.71 4.52 14.38
C THR A 32 10.28 4.05 14.57
N LEU A 33 10.07 3.12 15.48
CA LEU A 33 8.75 2.69 15.91
C LEU A 33 8.29 3.57 17.07
N LYS A 34 7.12 4.14 16.95
CA LYS A 34 6.51 4.97 17.99
C LYS A 34 5.17 4.38 18.41
N GLU A 35 4.93 4.38 19.68
CA GLU A 35 3.62 4.13 20.27
C GLU A 35 2.89 5.46 20.44
N MET A 36 1.64 5.51 20.05
CA MET A 36 0.77 6.67 20.26
C MET A 36 -0.07 6.44 21.51
N SER A 37 -0.26 7.49 22.31
CA SER A 37 -1.24 7.46 23.39
C SER A 37 -2.67 7.34 22.84
N ASP A 38 -3.60 6.83 23.65
CA ASP A 38 -5.01 6.62 23.24
C ASP A 38 -5.70 7.90 22.75
N ASP A 39 -5.26 9.07 23.25
CA ASP A 39 -5.75 10.38 22.83
C ASP A 39 -5.07 10.92 21.57
N GLY A 40 -4.10 10.18 21.01
CA GLY A 40 -3.34 10.57 19.81
C GLY A 40 -2.41 11.76 19.98
N LYS A 41 -2.28 12.33 21.19
CA LYS A 41 -1.54 13.60 21.42
C LYS A 41 -0.07 13.40 21.78
N ARG A 42 0.30 12.22 22.26
CA ARG A 42 1.66 11.93 22.70
C ARG A 42 2.18 10.71 21.95
N SER A 43 3.46 10.71 21.62
CA SER A 43 4.13 9.56 21.07
C SER A 43 5.40 9.26 21.84
N SER A 44 5.66 7.98 22.12
CA SER A 44 6.91 7.50 22.70
C SER A 44 7.63 6.58 21.72
N THR A 45 8.96 6.68 21.66
CA THR A 45 9.76 5.78 20.83
C THR A 45 9.90 4.43 21.56
N VAL A 46 9.39 3.39 20.93
CA VAL A 46 9.46 2.01 21.42
C VAL A 46 10.76 1.36 20.98
N ALA A 47 11.09 1.51 19.71
CA ALA A 47 12.29 0.94 19.13
C ALA A 47 12.85 1.82 18.01
N ARG A 48 14.17 1.76 17.86
CA ARG A 48 14.87 2.36 16.73
C ARG A 48 15.81 1.32 16.13
N TYR A 49 15.73 1.19 14.82
CA TYR A 49 16.60 0.32 14.03
C TYR A 49 17.40 1.18 13.07
N THR A 50 18.72 1.09 13.12
CA THR A 50 19.59 1.75 12.15
C THR A 50 20.23 0.67 11.28
N LEU A 51 19.90 0.66 10.00
CA LEU A 51 20.42 -0.30 9.04
C LEU A 51 21.79 0.16 8.57
N GLY A 52 22.75 -0.77 8.58
CA GLY A 52 24.12 -0.55 8.15
C GLY A 52 24.42 -1.11 6.77
N SER A 53 25.66 -1.52 6.59
CA SER A 53 26.15 -2.16 5.37
C SER A 53 25.61 -3.61 5.25
N PRO A 54 25.60 -4.19 4.03
CA PRO A 54 25.45 -5.63 3.87
C PRO A 54 26.48 -6.36 4.74
N ALA A 55 26.08 -7.44 5.37
CA ALA A 55 26.95 -8.28 6.21
C ALA A 55 27.46 -9.46 5.36
N PRO A 56 28.71 -9.46 4.93
CA PRO A 56 29.21 -10.43 3.94
C PRO A 56 29.41 -11.83 4.54
N TRP A 57 29.29 -11.97 5.84
CA TRP A 57 29.60 -13.22 6.51
C TRP A 57 28.32 -13.92 6.89
N LEU A 58 28.30 -15.14 6.76
CA LEU A 58 27.34 -15.97 7.41
C LEU A 58 26.48 -16.85 6.60
N VAL A 59 26.86 -17.34 5.56
CA VAL A 59 26.16 -18.59 5.33
C VAL A 59 27.12 -19.56 4.65
N ASP A 60 27.87 -20.28 5.43
CA ASP A 60 28.30 -21.63 5.06
C ASP A 60 27.10 -22.60 5.09
N ASP A 61 26.00 -22.17 4.53
CA ASP A 61 24.88 -23.05 4.19
C ASP A 61 24.94 -23.30 2.68
N PRO A 62 25.46 -24.47 2.23
CA PRO A 62 25.59 -24.79 0.82
C PRO A 62 24.23 -24.86 0.10
N GLU A 63 23.11 -24.93 0.82
CA GLU A 63 21.77 -24.95 0.25
C GLU A 63 21.20 -23.54 0.09
N ASN A 64 21.69 -22.57 0.85
CA ASN A 64 21.19 -21.20 0.85
C ASN A 64 22.17 -20.25 0.18
N LYS A 65 22.11 -20.14 -1.13
CA LYS A 65 23.03 -19.35 -1.98
C LYS A 65 22.84 -17.83 -1.91
N THR A 66 22.10 -17.32 -0.93
CA THR A 66 21.77 -15.89 -0.84
C THR A 66 22.55 -15.19 0.27
N THR A 67 23.88 -15.12 0.11
CA THR A 67 24.75 -14.31 0.97
C THR A 67 24.49 -12.79 0.83
N ASP A 68 23.74 -12.38 -0.17
CA ASP A 68 23.48 -10.97 -0.45
C ASP A 68 22.34 -10.36 0.39
N ASP A 69 21.65 -11.16 1.20
CA ASP A 69 20.45 -10.75 1.90
C ASP A 69 20.66 -10.46 3.40
N THR A 70 21.89 -10.40 3.88
CA THR A 70 22.16 -10.07 5.28
C THR A 70 22.62 -8.63 5.45
N THR A 71 22.17 -7.99 6.52
CA THR A 71 22.47 -6.57 6.79
C THR A 71 22.79 -6.38 8.27
N TYR A 72 23.82 -5.59 8.57
CA TYR A 72 24.07 -5.13 9.93
C TYR A 72 22.97 -4.18 10.38
N MET A 73 22.54 -4.33 11.63
CA MET A 73 21.44 -3.58 12.21
C MET A 73 21.79 -3.16 13.63
N GLN A 74 21.81 -1.87 13.91
CA GLN A 74 21.84 -1.39 15.29
C GLN A 74 20.40 -1.26 15.78
N THR A 75 20.12 -1.83 16.92
CA THR A 75 18.81 -1.72 17.57
C THR A 75 18.92 -0.97 18.88
N ASP A 76 17.89 -0.21 19.19
CA ASP A 76 17.71 0.48 20.47
C ASP A 76 16.26 0.28 20.90
N PHE A 77 16.07 -0.43 22.02
CA PHE A 77 14.76 -0.65 22.61
C PHE A 77 14.59 0.22 23.86
N TYR A 78 13.60 1.12 23.81
CA TYR A 78 13.29 2.04 24.92
C TYR A 78 14.51 2.85 25.41
N GLY A 79 15.51 3.08 24.55
CA GLY A 79 16.74 3.76 24.93
C GLY A 79 17.64 3.02 25.92
N ARG A 80 17.43 1.71 26.13
CA ARG A 80 18.11 0.97 27.20
C ARG A 80 19.01 -0.16 26.72
N ASP A 81 18.75 -0.71 25.56
CA ASP A 81 19.43 -1.92 25.08
C ASP A 81 19.87 -1.75 23.63
N THR A 82 21.07 -1.19 23.45
CA THR A 82 21.67 -1.02 22.14
C THR A 82 22.44 -2.25 21.75
N ARG A 83 22.08 -2.88 20.63
CA ARG A 83 22.75 -4.08 20.10
C ARG A 83 23.07 -3.89 18.63
N ILE A 84 24.12 -4.59 18.17
CA ILE A 84 24.37 -4.81 16.75
C ILE A 84 23.97 -6.24 16.42
N LEU A 85 23.07 -6.36 15.49
CA LEU A 85 22.51 -7.60 15.01
C LEU A 85 22.84 -7.78 13.54
N VAL A 86 22.82 -9.03 13.08
CA VAL A 86 22.82 -9.37 11.67
C VAL A 86 21.44 -9.92 11.34
N GLY A 87 20.74 -9.23 10.49
CA GLY A 87 19.41 -9.61 10.05
C GLY A 87 19.42 -10.18 8.64
N THR A 88 18.55 -11.17 8.40
CA THR A 88 18.25 -11.67 7.06
C THR A 88 17.15 -10.84 6.42
N GLY A 89 17.09 -10.89 5.11
CA GLY A 89 16.11 -10.15 4.32
C GLY A 89 16.70 -8.83 3.84
N ASN A 90 16.71 -8.67 2.53
CA ASN A 90 17.22 -7.46 1.89
C ASN A 90 16.19 -6.32 2.02
N ILE A 91 16.13 -5.70 3.20
CA ILE A 91 15.23 -4.58 3.47
C ILE A 91 15.82 -3.23 3.05
N LEU A 92 17.15 -3.14 2.87
CA LEU A 92 17.82 -1.91 2.46
C LEU A 92 17.32 -1.33 1.13
N PRO A 93 17.11 -2.12 0.07
CA PRO A 93 16.57 -1.61 -1.20
C PRO A 93 15.20 -0.97 -1.04
N LEU A 94 14.34 -1.48 -0.15
CA LEU A 94 13.01 -0.90 0.12
C LEU A 94 13.12 0.54 0.62
N PHE A 95 14.13 0.82 1.44
CA PHE A 95 14.32 2.16 2.00
C PHE A 95 15.18 3.06 1.10
N LYS A 96 16.08 2.49 0.29
CA LYS A 96 16.85 3.25 -0.71
C LYS A 96 15.96 3.78 -1.83
N SER A 97 14.94 3.03 -2.22
CA SER A 97 13.97 3.45 -3.23
C SER A 97 12.98 4.48 -2.72
N GLY A 98 13.04 4.79 -1.44
CA GLY A 98 12.24 5.79 -0.78
C GLY A 98 10.79 5.35 -0.53
N ILE A 99 10.01 6.29 0.01
CA ILE A 99 8.62 6.09 0.43
C ILE A 99 7.68 5.64 -0.71
N ARG A 100 8.11 5.85 -1.96
CA ARG A 100 7.30 5.48 -3.14
C ARG A 100 6.98 3.99 -3.20
N GLN A 101 7.89 3.11 -2.77
CA GLN A 101 7.64 1.66 -2.74
C GLN A 101 6.72 1.21 -1.60
N LEU A 102 6.57 2.05 -0.57
CA LEU A 102 5.67 1.76 0.55
C LEU A 102 4.23 2.22 0.29
N ARG A 103 3.99 2.94 -0.80
CA ARG A 103 2.64 3.36 -1.17
C ARG A 103 1.84 2.18 -1.69
N ASP A 104 0.58 2.17 -1.34
CA ASP A 104 -0.36 1.25 -1.97
C ASP A 104 -0.56 1.68 -3.43
N HIS A 105 -0.25 0.78 -4.34
CA HIS A 105 -0.38 0.97 -5.77
C HIS A 105 -1.79 0.64 -6.29
N ARG A 106 -2.70 0.22 -5.42
CA ARG A 106 -4.08 -0.06 -5.79
C ARG A 106 -4.88 1.24 -5.80
N PRO A 107 -5.38 1.70 -6.95
CA PRO A 107 -6.16 2.93 -7.04
C PRO A 107 -7.53 2.79 -6.34
N LEU A 108 -8.00 1.56 -6.16
CA LEU A 108 -9.27 1.24 -5.53
C LEU A 108 -9.04 0.18 -4.44
N LEU A 109 -9.34 0.52 -3.20
CA LEU A 109 -9.34 -0.43 -2.08
C LEU A 109 -10.73 -1.06 -1.97
N LEU A 110 -11.00 -2.04 -2.84
CA LEU A 110 -12.28 -2.72 -2.86
C LEU A 110 -12.26 -3.99 -2.02
N HIS A 111 -13.14 -4.06 -1.04
CA HIS A 111 -13.49 -5.33 -0.41
C HIS A 111 -14.65 -5.96 -1.19
N PRO A 112 -14.55 -7.21 -1.71
CA PRO A 112 -15.53 -7.79 -2.64
C PRO A 112 -16.97 -7.77 -2.15
N ALA A 113 -17.16 -7.84 -0.84
CA ALA A 113 -18.49 -7.86 -0.21
C ALA A 113 -19.07 -6.46 0.04
N MET A 114 -18.31 -5.39 -0.12
CA MET A 114 -18.72 -4.05 0.30
C MET A 114 -19.35 -3.17 -0.78
N PRO A 115 -19.03 -3.28 -2.09
CA PRO A 115 -19.64 -2.40 -3.08
C PRO A 115 -21.16 -2.55 -3.10
N ALA A 116 -21.88 -1.44 -3.02
CA ALA A 116 -23.35 -1.34 -3.06
C ALA A 116 -23.84 -0.82 -4.42
N SER A 117 -23.12 0.15 -4.99
CA SER A 117 -23.39 0.66 -6.32
C SER A 117 -22.11 0.91 -7.10
N ILE A 118 -22.20 0.76 -8.41
CA ILE A 118 -21.12 1.04 -9.35
C ILE A 118 -21.73 1.87 -10.48
N GLU A 119 -21.15 3.02 -10.73
CA GLU A 119 -21.50 3.85 -11.88
C GLU A 119 -20.29 3.95 -12.80
N ILE A 120 -20.46 3.61 -14.05
CA ILE A 120 -19.45 3.70 -15.09
C ILE A 120 -19.93 4.74 -16.10
N ASN A 121 -19.12 5.77 -16.28
CA ASN A 121 -19.29 6.73 -17.38
C ASN A 121 -18.12 6.54 -18.35
N ASN A 122 -18.43 6.10 -19.55
CA ASN A 122 -17.45 5.97 -20.61
C ASN A 122 -17.73 7.01 -21.70
N ARG A 123 -17.08 8.14 -21.59
CA ARG A 123 -17.20 9.24 -22.57
C ARG A 123 -18.67 9.61 -22.86
N GLY A 124 -19.41 9.88 -21.79
CA GLY A 124 -20.83 10.26 -21.87
C GLY A 124 -21.81 9.08 -21.91
N GLN A 125 -21.34 7.85 -22.12
CA GLN A 125 -22.17 6.66 -22.00
C GLN A 125 -22.18 6.17 -20.56
N ARG A 126 -23.32 6.29 -19.91
CA ARG A 126 -23.48 5.95 -18.50
C ARG A 126 -24.14 4.59 -18.32
N ILE A 127 -23.62 3.80 -17.37
CA ILE A 127 -24.20 2.56 -16.86
C ILE A 127 -24.20 2.64 -15.35
N ALA A 128 -25.32 2.33 -14.70
CA ALA A 128 -25.40 2.24 -13.26
C ALA A 128 -25.84 0.83 -12.84
N LEU A 129 -25.18 0.31 -11.82
CA LEU A 129 -25.37 -1.01 -11.26
C LEU A 129 -25.57 -0.88 -9.75
N GLU A 130 -26.53 -1.60 -9.19
CA GLU A 130 -26.81 -1.57 -7.77
C GLU A 130 -27.17 -2.95 -7.24
N ARG A 131 -26.93 -3.15 -5.95
CA ARG A 131 -27.45 -4.29 -5.19
C ARG A 131 -27.95 -3.85 -3.83
N LYS A 132 -28.95 -4.54 -3.30
CA LYS A 132 -29.63 -4.15 -2.06
C LYS A 132 -28.85 -4.54 -0.80
N THR A 133 -28.14 -5.65 -0.85
CA THR A 133 -27.35 -6.17 0.27
C THR A 133 -26.06 -6.81 -0.28
N PRO A 134 -25.02 -7.03 0.53
CA PRO A 134 -23.74 -7.63 0.08
C PRO A 134 -23.87 -8.98 -0.64
N GLY A 135 -24.90 -9.77 -0.33
CA GLY A 135 -25.13 -11.08 -0.96
C GLY A 135 -26.22 -11.09 -2.03
N SER A 136 -26.89 -9.96 -2.30
CA SER A 136 -27.95 -9.93 -3.29
C SER A 136 -27.42 -9.79 -4.71
N PRO A 137 -28.16 -10.28 -5.73
CA PRO A 137 -27.80 -10.10 -7.13
C PRO A 137 -27.67 -8.61 -7.49
N TRP A 138 -26.77 -8.33 -8.40
CA TRP A 138 -26.64 -7.02 -9.01
C TRP A 138 -27.74 -6.77 -10.03
N LYS A 139 -28.12 -5.52 -10.19
CA LYS A 139 -29.06 -5.06 -11.21
C LYS A 139 -28.50 -3.86 -11.92
N ILE A 140 -28.70 -3.81 -13.23
CA ILE A 140 -28.53 -2.58 -13.99
C ILE A 140 -29.72 -1.70 -13.63
N THR A 141 -29.46 -0.44 -13.24
CA THR A 141 -30.52 0.54 -12.91
C THR A 141 -30.59 1.67 -13.92
N TYR A 142 -29.55 1.82 -14.75
CA TYR A 142 -29.51 2.79 -15.83
C TYR A 142 -28.68 2.23 -17.01
N PRO A 143 -29.03 2.41 -18.28
CA PRO A 143 -30.18 3.20 -18.78
C PRO A 143 -31.52 2.46 -18.68
N LEU A 144 -31.51 1.16 -18.51
CA LEU A 144 -32.69 0.32 -18.39
C LEU A 144 -32.54 -0.57 -17.14
N SER A 145 -33.66 -0.92 -16.52
CA SER A 145 -33.65 -1.83 -15.37
C SER A 145 -33.61 -3.28 -15.87
N LEU A 146 -32.46 -3.95 -15.68
CA LEU A 146 -32.22 -5.32 -16.12
C LEU A 146 -31.46 -6.10 -15.05
N ASP A 147 -31.60 -7.40 -15.07
CA ASP A 147 -30.76 -8.28 -14.27
C ASP A 147 -29.36 -8.40 -14.90
N THR A 148 -28.34 -8.51 -14.07
CA THR A 148 -26.96 -8.70 -14.54
C THR A 148 -26.63 -10.17 -14.70
N ASP A 149 -25.67 -10.47 -15.55
CA ASP A 149 -24.98 -11.75 -15.55
C ASP A 149 -24.01 -11.81 -14.35
N PRO A 150 -24.18 -12.75 -13.40
CA PRO A 150 -23.30 -12.86 -12.23
C PRO A 150 -21.84 -13.08 -12.59
N ALA A 151 -21.55 -13.89 -13.62
CA ALA A 151 -20.18 -14.18 -14.03
C ALA A 151 -19.48 -12.92 -14.58
N MET A 152 -20.19 -12.08 -15.32
CA MET A 152 -19.66 -10.82 -15.81
C MET A 152 -19.45 -9.81 -14.66
N MET A 153 -20.30 -9.83 -13.64
CA MET A 153 -20.11 -9.00 -12.43
C MET A 153 -18.87 -9.42 -11.65
N ASP A 154 -18.63 -10.72 -11.51
CA ASP A 154 -17.42 -11.24 -10.86
C ASP A 154 -16.15 -10.83 -11.62
N VAL A 155 -16.19 -10.87 -12.96
CA VAL A 155 -15.10 -10.40 -13.82
C VAL A 155 -14.87 -8.88 -13.62
N LEU A 156 -15.93 -8.08 -13.62
CA LEU A 156 -15.82 -6.62 -13.42
C LEU A 156 -15.21 -6.30 -12.06
N LEU A 157 -15.77 -6.84 -10.98
CA LEU A 157 -15.28 -6.59 -9.62
C LEU A 157 -13.85 -7.11 -9.44
N GLY A 158 -13.55 -8.30 -9.96
CA GLY A 158 -12.21 -8.87 -9.91
C GLY A 158 -11.18 -8.03 -10.68
N THR A 159 -11.57 -7.45 -11.81
CA THR A 159 -10.71 -6.54 -12.59
C THR A 159 -10.45 -5.26 -11.82
N LEU A 160 -11.48 -4.62 -11.28
CA LEU A 160 -11.35 -3.39 -10.50
C LEU A 160 -10.48 -3.60 -9.24
N GLN A 161 -10.62 -4.75 -8.57
CA GLN A 161 -9.84 -5.10 -7.39
C GLN A 161 -8.36 -5.35 -7.69
N LYS A 162 -8.05 -5.87 -8.87
CA LYS A 162 -6.69 -6.20 -9.30
C LYS A 162 -5.96 -5.04 -9.97
N LEU A 163 -6.65 -3.92 -10.19
CA LEU A 163 -5.99 -2.73 -10.75
C LEU A 163 -4.80 -2.34 -9.89
N THR A 164 -3.66 -2.16 -10.53
CA THR A 164 -2.42 -1.74 -9.89
C THR A 164 -1.79 -0.64 -10.72
N ALA A 165 -1.45 0.46 -10.08
CA ALA A 165 -0.73 1.55 -10.72
C ALA A 165 0.75 1.17 -10.88
N VAL A 166 1.29 1.35 -12.07
CA VAL A 166 2.74 1.18 -12.33
C VAL A 166 3.54 2.25 -11.58
N ARG A 167 3.01 3.46 -11.49
CA ARG A 167 3.63 4.59 -10.81
C ARG A 167 2.58 5.42 -10.09
N VAL A 168 2.94 5.92 -8.92
CA VAL A 168 2.12 6.84 -8.12
C VAL A 168 2.85 8.17 -8.03
N TYR A 169 2.21 9.24 -8.47
CA TYR A 169 2.73 10.60 -8.39
C TYR A 169 2.15 11.34 -7.18
N ASN A 170 2.88 12.32 -6.68
CA ASN A 170 2.31 13.27 -5.71
C ASN A 170 1.40 14.27 -6.45
N PRO A 171 0.33 14.75 -5.80
CA PRO A 171 -0.53 15.79 -6.38
C PRO A 171 0.23 17.06 -6.76
N GLU A 172 1.32 17.36 -6.04
CA GLU A 172 2.19 18.52 -6.29
C GLU A 172 3.11 18.35 -7.50
N GLU A 173 3.36 17.09 -7.90
CA GLU A 173 4.28 16.75 -9.00
C GLU A 173 3.56 16.64 -10.36
N THR A 174 2.23 16.61 -10.36
CA THR A 174 1.46 16.29 -11.58
C THR A 174 0.20 17.12 -11.62
N SER A 175 0.01 17.86 -12.70
CA SER A 175 -1.27 18.49 -13.00
C SER A 175 -2.22 17.46 -13.60
N VAL A 176 -3.43 17.38 -13.04
CA VAL A 176 -4.51 16.59 -13.64
C VAL A 176 -5.04 17.38 -14.84
N PRO A 177 -5.18 16.78 -16.04
CA PRO A 177 -5.76 17.45 -17.17
C PRO A 177 -7.16 17.96 -16.88
N ASP A 178 -7.46 19.19 -17.29
CA ASP A 178 -8.81 19.75 -17.21
C ASP A 178 -9.62 19.20 -18.38
N MET A 179 -10.36 18.12 -18.13
CA MET A 179 -11.17 17.42 -19.13
C MET A 179 -12.59 17.24 -18.62
N THR A 180 -13.54 17.33 -19.52
CA THR A 180 -14.96 17.12 -19.24
C THR A 180 -15.33 15.63 -19.17
N ASP A 181 -16.44 15.31 -18.53
CA ASP A 181 -16.87 13.92 -18.30
C ASP A 181 -17.14 13.13 -19.60
N ASP A 182 -17.37 13.80 -20.71
CA ASP A 182 -17.51 13.19 -22.05
C ASP A 182 -16.16 12.86 -22.71
N GLN A 183 -15.07 13.32 -22.15
CA GLN A 183 -13.71 13.05 -22.66
C GLN A 183 -12.99 11.96 -21.87
N ILE A 184 -13.46 11.64 -20.69
CA ILE A 184 -12.84 10.67 -19.79
C ILE A 184 -13.72 9.46 -19.56
N THR A 185 -13.10 8.40 -19.05
CA THR A 185 -13.83 7.27 -18.45
C THR A 185 -13.74 7.38 -16.94
N SER A 186 -14.87 7.26 -16.24
CA SER A 186 -14.88 7.24 -14.79
C SER A 186 -15.63 6.03 -14.24
N VAL A 187 -15.17 5.53 -13.09
CA VAL A 187 -15.84 4.47 -12.33
C VAL A 187 -16.02 4.97 -10.91
N SER A 188 -17.26 5.15 -10.51
CA SER A 188 -17.65 5.60 -9.17
C SER A 188 -18.28 4.45 -8.39
N ILE A 189 -17.79 4.20 -7.19
CA ILE A 189 -18.22 3.07 -6.36
C ILE A 189 -18.65 3.59 -5.00
N ARG A 190 -19.82 3.18 -4.54
CA ARG A 190 -20.25 3.35 -3.15
C ARG A 190 -20.28 2.01 -2.46
N ASN A 191 -19.78 1.97 -1.24
CA ASN A 191 -19.78 0.77 -0.42
C ASN A 191 -20.92 0.81 0.60
N PHE A 192 -21.28 -0.36 1.12
CA PHE A 192 -22.06 -0.44 2.34
C PHE A 192 -21.19 -0.03 3.54
N THR A 193 -21.74 0.76 4.45
CA THR A 193 -21.02 1.21 5.67
C THR A 193 -20.91 0.15 6.76
N GLY A 194 -21.61 -0.98 6.61
CA GLY A 194 -21.78 -1.98 7.66
C GLY A 194 -22.79 -1.57 8.75
N ARG A 195 -23.40 -0.40 8.65
CA ARG A 195 -24.44 0.08 9.57
C ARG A 195 -25.82 -0.16 8.98
N LEU A 196 -26.80 -0.43 9.83
CA LEU A 196 -28.19 -0.50 9.40
C LEU A 196 -28.75 0.91 9.22
N SER A 197 -29.69 1.04 8.27
CA SER A 197 -30.52 2.24 8.12
C SER A 197 -31.38 2.47 9.38
N GLU A 198 -31.92 3.66 9.56
CA GLU A 198 -32.74 4.03 10.71
C GLU A 198 -33.97 3.11 10.91
N ASP A 199 -34.50 2.58 9.81
CA ASP A 199 -35.58 1.60 9.81
C ASP A 199 -35.14 0.15 10.13
N GLY A 200 -33.81 -0.08 10.27
CA GLY A 200 -33.23 -1.38 10.57
C GLY A 200 -33.35 -2.44 9.46
N LYS A 201 -33.85 -2.07 8.28
CA LYS A 201 -34.19 -3.03 7.20
C LYS A 201 -33.15 -3.12 6.09
N SER A 202 -32.29 -2.13 5.95
CA SER A 202 -31.27 -2.09 4.92
C SER A 202 -29.92 -1.66 5.49
N LEU A 203 -28.85 -1.96 4.76
CA LEU A 203 -27.52 -1.43 5.08
C LEU A 203 -27.41 -0.03 4.48
N GLN A 204 -26.85 0.89 5.26
CA GLN A 204 -26.50 2.22 4.76
C GLN A 204 -25.37 2.13 3.75
N MET A 205 -25.42 2.99 2.76
CA MET A 205 -24.33 3.22 1.81
C MET A 205 -23.51 4.44 2.22
N GLU A 206 -22.26 4.47 1.81
CA GLU A 206 -21.41 5.65 1.94
C GLU A 206 -22.02 6.84 1.20
N GLU A 207 -21.98 8.02 1.79
CA GLU A 207 -22.50 9.24 1.18
C GLU A 207 -21.69 9.64 -0.06
N GLN A 208 -20.37 9.52 0.04
CA GLN A 208 -19.43 9.88 -1.01
C GLN A 208 -18.93 8.64 -1.75
N PRO A 209 -19.00 8.62 -3.08
CA PRO A 209 -18.39 7.55 -3.86
C PRO A 209 -16.87 7.69 -3.90
N VAL A 210 -16.17 6.57 -3.96
CA VAL A 210 -14.79 6.53 -4.43
C VAL A 210 -14.81 6.53 -5.95
N THR A 211 -14.17 7.52 -6.58
CA THR A 211 -14.19 7.67 -8.04
C THR A 211 -12.78 7.52 -8.62
N LEU A 212 -12.64 6.57 -9.53
CA LEU A 212 -11.49 6.43 -10.41
C LEU A 212 -11.77 7.17 -11.73
N ARG A 213 -10.92 8.11 -12.10
CA ARG A 213 -10.96 8.78 -13.41
C ARG A 213 -9.82 8.28 -14.27
N ILE A 214 -10.12 7.90 -15.49
CA ILE A 214 -9.19 7.38 -16.49
C ILE A 214 -9.13 8.36 -17.64
N TYR A 215 -7.98 8.97 -17.79
CA TYR A 215 -7.71 9.94 -18.86
C TYR A 215 -7.18 9.23 -20.10
N PRO A 216 -7.49 9.70 -21.30
CA PRO A 216 -6.88 9.16 -22.50
C PRO A 216 -5.36 9.36 -22.46
N PRO A 217 -4.58 8.52 -23.15
CA PRO A 217 -3.15 8.73 -23.30
C PRO A 217 -2.89 10.13 -23.82
N SER A 218 -1.95 10.86 -23.22
CA SER A 218 -1.49 12.13 -23.78
C SER A 218 -0.72 11.83 -25.07
N ASP A 219 -0.97 12.60 -26.13
CA ASP A 219 -0.24 12.49 -27.42
C ASP A 219 1.27 12.76 -27.29
N ASN A 220 1.70 13.32 -26.18
CA ASN A 220 3.09 13.49 -25.81
C ASN A 220 3.64 12.22 -25.18
N GLY A 221 3.72 11.14 -25.95
CA GLY A 221 4.21 9.83 -25.57
C GLY A 221 5.71 9.76 -25.30
N SER A 222 6.24 10.63 -24.47
CA SER A 222 7.55 10.43 -23.84
C SER A 222 7.43 10.63 -22.34
N LEU A 223 6.99 9.57 -21.65
CA LEU A 223 7.46 9.38 -20.30
C LEU A 223 8.96 9.05 -20.46
N SER A 224 9.80 10.06 -20.43
CA SER A 224 11.26 9.87 -20.30
C SER A 224 11.50 9.02 -19.05
N GLU A 225 12.19 7.92 -19.24
CA GLU A 225 12.73 7.02 -18.23
C GLU A 225 13.55 7.74 -17.15
#